data_03a6aaef72d985627e28739df7ca93e9
#
_entry.id   03a6aaef72d985627e28739df7ca93e9
#
_cell.length_a   1.000
_cell.length_b   1.000
_cell.length_c   1.000
_cell.angle_alpha   90.00
_cell.angle_beta   90.00
_cell.angle_gamma   90.00
#
_symmetry.space_group_name_H-M   'P 1'
#
loop_
_entity.id
_entity.type
_entity.pdbx_description
1 polymer ?
#
loop_
_entity_poly.entity_id
_entity_poly.type
_entity_poly.pdbx_seq_one_letter_code
_entity_poly.pdbx_strand_id
1 'polypeptide(L)'
;MPTQRKIEQVEELANLFSNSDTIIIADYKGTSVADLSSLRKALNSSSSKFKIAKNSLSKLAAEIAEKNILADQITGPLGYILTNEDPSQVTKTLFDYTEKNDIEFVIKKGLLDNELVDESILIKLSKLPSKDILLSQLMAGMNSPLTNLLFVMNGTVQALATVIQRHVEKSEEAPAEEVKSEEAPAEEVKSEEAPAE
;
A
#
# COMPACT_ATOMS: atom_id res chain seq x y z
N MET A 1 14.92 -26.70 37.98
CA MET A 1 14.36 -25.43 38.50
C MET A 1 14.52 -24.35 37.45
N PRO A 2 13.53 -23.52 37.14
CA PRO A 2 13.71 -22.43 36.20
C PRO A 2 14.70 -21.41 36.77
N THR A 3 15.66 -20.99 36.00
CA THR A 3 16.63 -19.96 36.39
C THR A 3 15.94 -18.61 36.43
N GLN A 4 16.22 -17.75 37.43
CA GLN A 4 15.61 -16.41 37.55
C GLN A 4 15.59 -15.64 36.22
N ARG A 5 16.68 -15.66 35.46
CA ARG A 5 16.75 -15.04 34.12
C ARG A 5 15.69 -15.53 33.12
N LYS A 6 15.27 -16.81 33.25
CA LYS A 6 14.21 -17.35 32.35
C LYS A 6 12.84 -16.88 32.80
N ILE A 7 12.61 -16.72 34.08
CA ILE A 7 11.37 -16.19 34.61
C ILE A 7 11.21 -14.73 34.19
N GLU A 8 12.23 -13.92 34.37
CA GLU A 8 12.27 -12.51 33.93
C GLU A 8 12.02 -12.37 32.43
N GLN A 9 12.63 -13.23 31.59
CA GLN A 9 12.39 -13.22 30.15
C GLN A 9 10.96 -13.62 29.78
N VAL A 10 10.35 -14.57 30.47
CA VAL A 10 8.96 -14.96 30.23
C VAL A 10 8.02 -13.85 30.67
N GLU A 11 8.25 -13.21 31.80
CA GLU A 11 7.45 -12.07 32.27
C GLU A 11 7.57 -10.87 31.33
N GLU A 12 8.79 -10.55 30.85
CA GLU A 12 9.00 -9.49 29.88
C GLU A 12 8.24 -9.76 28.57
N LEU A 13 8.31 -11.01 28.05
CA LEU A 13 7.59 -11.41 26.85
C LEU A 13 6.08 -11.44 27.06
N ALA A 14 5.60 -11.91 28.20
CA ALA A 14 4.19 -11.92 28.53
C ALA A 14 3.62 -10.49 28.60
N ASN A 15 4.35 -9.58 29.25
CA ASN A 15 3.99 -8.16 29.28
C ASN A 15 3.96 -7.53 27.87
N LEU A 16 4.93 -7.87 27.03
CA LEU A 16 4.94 -7.39 25.64
C LEU A 16 3.77 -7.96 24.82
N PHE A 17 3.44 -9.23 24.98
CA PHE A 17 2.30 -9.85 24.32
C PHE A 17 0.96 -9.31 24.81
N SER A 18 0.82 -9.07 26.11
CA SER A 18 -0.41 -8.50 26.68
C SER A 18 -0.65 -7.06 26.23
N ASN A 19 0.43 -6.28 26.15
CA ASN A 19 0.34 -4.86 25.75
C ASN A 19 0.25 -4.65 24.24
N SER A 20 0.43 -5.70 23.41
CA SER A 20 0.40 -5.56 21.95
C SER A 20 -0.93 -6.05 21.39
N ASP A 21 -1.60 -5.20 20.60
CA ASP A 21 -2.84 -5.54 19.90
C ASP A 21 -2.57 -6.45 18.70
N THR A 22 -1.43 -6.22 18.04
CA THR A 22 -1.03 -7.00 16.86
C THR A 22 0.32 -7.66 17.08
N ILE A 23 0.38 -8.97 16.79
CA ILE A 23 1.59 -9.79 16.85
C ILE A 23 1.78 -10.48 15.51
N ILE A 24 2.85 -10.16 14.78
CA ILE A 24 3.16 -10.84 13.53
C ILE A 24 4.31 -11.81 13.76
N ILE A 25 4.12 -13.05 13.32
CA ILE A 25 5.09 -14.11 13.42
C ILE A 25 5.75 -14.29 12.05
N ALA A 26 7.07 -14.15 12.03
CA ALA A 26 7.84 -14.31 10.82
C ALA A 26 9.03 -15.26 11.01
N ASP A 27 9.37 -15.98 9.96
CA ASP A 27 10.56 -16.82 9.90
C ASP A 27 11.74 -15.97 9.44
N TYR A 28 12.79 -15.90 10.26
CA TYR A 28 14.00 -15.13 9.97
C TYR A 28 15.14 -16.01 9.43
N LYS A 29 14.86 -17.25 9.09
CA LYS A 29 15.87 -18.19 8.58
C LYS A 29 16.41 -17.67 7.23
N GLY A 30 17.74 -17.59 7.12
CA GLY A 30 18.38 -17.09 5.90
C GLY A 30 18.75 -15.61 5.91
N THR A 31 18.22 -14.82 6.87
CA THR A 31 18.51 -13.38 6.95
C THR A 31 19.86 -13.08 7.62
N SER A 32 20.60 -12.09 7.13
CA SER A 32 21.84 -11.60 7.72
C SER A 32 21.56 -10.79 9.00
N VAL A 33 22.53 -10.76 9.91
CA VAL A 33 22.45 -9.93 11.13
C VAL A 33 22.39 -8.44 10.80
N ALA A 34 23.03 -8.01 9.72
CA ALA A 34 22.98 -6.63 9.24
C ALA A 34 21.56 -6.26 8.81
N ASP A 35 20.89 -7.15 8.07
CA ASP A 35 19.52 -6.96 7.58
C ASP A 35 18.53 -6.95 8.73
N LEU A 36 18.68 -7.85 9.70
CA LEU A 36 17.86 -7.84 10.92
C LEU A 36 18.02 -6.55 11.74
N SER A 37 19.24 -6.00 11.76
CA SER A 37 19.49 -4.73 12.45
C SER A 37 18.86 -3.54 11.73
N SER A 38 18.88 -3.54 10.40
CA SER A 38 18.24 -2.53 9.56
C SER A 38 16.72 -2.64 9.62
N LEU A 39 16.18 -3.86 9.55
CA LEU A 39 14.74 -4.13 9.75
C LEU A 39 14.27 -3.63 11.13
N ARG A 40 15.05 -3.90 12.17
CA ARG A 40 14.71 -3.42 13.53
C ARG A 40 14.67 -1.90 13.61
N LYS A 41 15.57 -1.19 12.92
CA LYS A 41 15.55 0.27 12.83
C LYS A 41 14.32 0.78 12.07
N ALA A 42 13.98 0.14 10.95
CA ALA A 42 12.80 0.50 10.16
C ALA A 42 11.49 0.27 10.95
N LEU A 43 11.38 -0.83 11.68
CA LEU A 43 10.23 -1.13 12.52
C LEU A 43 10.11 -0.20 13.73
N ASN A 44 11.21 0.19 14.33
CA ASN A 44 11.19 1.17 15.44
C ASN A 44 10.66 2.54 14.97
N SER A 45 10.89 2.92 13.71
CA SER A 45 10.32 4.15 13.14
C SER A 45 8.79 4.07 12.99
N SER A 46 8.23 2.86 12.96
CA SER A 46 6.79 2.59 12.92
C SER A 46 6.25 2.14 14.29
N SER A 47 6.85 2.58 15.38
CA SER A 47 6.45 2.25 16.77
C SER A 47 6.30 0.76 17.06
N SER A 48 6.98 -0.09 16.27
CA SER A 48 6.92 -1.55 16.39
C SER A 48 8.20 -2.13 16.94
N LYS A 49 8.09 -3.18 17.74
CA LYS A 49 9.23 -3.85 18.35
C LYS A 49 9.45 -5.22 17.71
N PHE A 50 10.65 -5.47 17.22
CA PHE A 50 11.05 -6.80 16.76
C PHE A 50 11.84 -7.53 17.83
N LYS A 51 11.34 -8.68 18.29
CA LYS A 51 11.96 -9.50 19.32
C LYS A 51 12.08 -10.95 18.84
N ILE A 52 13.24 -11.56 19.07
CA ILE A 52 13.48 -12.97 18.83
C ILE A 52 13.56 -13.64 20.17
N ALA A 53 12.79 -14.70 20.37
CA ALA A 53 12.78 -15.44 21.63
C ALA A 53 12.76 -16.96 21.38
N LYS A 54 13.14 -17.71 22.42
CA LYS A 54 13.13 -19.18 22.35
C LYS A 54 11.69 -19.68 22.39
N ASN A 55 11.32 -20.59 21.48
CA ASN A 55 9.96 -21.10 21.34
C ASN A 55 9.34 -21.61 22.64
N SER A 56 10.12 -22.32 23.47
CA SER A 56 9.62 -22.82 24.77
C SER A 56 9.25 -21.70 25.74
N LEU A 57 9.97 -20.57 25.71
CA LEU A 57 9.67 -19.42 26.57
C LEU A 57 8.50 -18.62 25.98
N SER A 58 8.45 -18.50 24.64
CA SER A 58 7.36 -17.82 23.95
C SER A 58 6.02 -18.53 24.13
N LYS A 59 5.99 -19.85 24.15
CA LYS A 59 4.77 -20.62 24.45
C LYS A 59 4.25 -20.33 25.84
N LEU A 60 5.12 -20.39 26.87
CA LEU A 60 4.74 -20.06 28.24
C LEU A 60 4.29 -18.60 28.37
N ALA A 61 4.96 -17.68 27.68
CA ALA A 61 4.55 -16.26 27.67
C ALA A 61 3.20 -16.05 27.00
N ALA A 62 2.89 -16.78 25.93
CA ALA A 62 1.60 -16.72 25.24
C ALA A 62 0.46 -17.30 26.09
N GLU A 63 0.73 -18.36 26.86
CA GLU A 63 -0.22 -18.92 27.84
C GLU A 63 -0.54 -17.91 28.96
N ILE A 64 0.48 -17.25 29.51
CA ILE A 64 0.31 -16.22 30.55
C ILE A 64 -0.44 -15.00 30.02
N ALA A 65 -0.22 -14.63 28.74
CA ALA A 65 -0.89 -13.51 28.09
C ALA A 65 -2.31 -13.86 27.56
N GLU A 66 -2.84 -15.05 27.88
CA GLU A 66 -4.14 -15.57 27.43
C GLU A 66 -4.28 -15.66 25.87
N LYS A 67 -3.16 -15.64 25.15
CA LYS A 67 -3.11 -15.77 23.69
C LYS A 67 -2.73 -17.20 23.26
N ASN A 68 -3.50 -18.19 23.77
CA ASN A 68 -3.23 -19.62 23.53
C ASN A 68 -3.20 -20.00 22.04
N ILE A 69 -3.96 -19.30 21.22
CA ILE A 69 -4.01 -19.47 19.76
C ILE A 69 -2.62 -19.29 19.12
N LEU A 70 -1.79 -18.41 19.69
CA LEU A 70 -0.40 -18.21 19.27
C LEU A 70 0.49 -19.40 19.64
N ALA A 71 0.28 -20.03 20.78
CA ALA A 71 1.15 -21.09 21.28
C ALA A 71 1.21 -22.30 20.33
N ASP A 72 0.11 -22.62 19.67
CA ASP A 72 0.01 -23.73 18.70
C ASP A 72 0.77 -23.45 17.39
N GLN A 73 0.97 -22.19 17.05
CA GLN A 73 1.62 -21.79 15.81
C GLN A 73 3.14 -21.59 15.96
N ILE A 74 3.67 -21.70 17.17
CA ILE A 74 5.10 -21.50 17.45
C ILE A 74 5.89 -22.76 17.05
N THR A 75 6.32 -22.79 15.77
CA THR A 75 7.15 -23.89 15.22
C THR A 75 8.28 -23.33 14.35
N GLY A 76 9.52 -23.72 14.63
CA GLY A 76 10.70 -23.28 13.87
C GLY A 76 11.37 -22.00 14.39
N PRO A 77 12.31 -21.41 13.65
CA PRO A 77 13.00 -20.17 14.01
C PRO A 77 12.06 -18.97 13.78
N LEU A 78 11.51 -18.41 14.85
CA LEU A 78 10.50 -17.37 14.78
C LEU A 78 10.97 -16.05 15.39
N GLY A 79 10.67 -14.97 14.69
CA GLY A 79 10.72 -13.61 15.19
C GLY A 79 9.32 -13.06 15.40
N TYR A 80 9.15 -12.29 16.46
CA TYR A 80 7.89 -11.66 16.84
C TYR A 80 7.98 -10.16 16.59
N ILE A 81 7.03 -9.64 15.83
CA ILE A 81 6.87 -8.21 15.59
C ILE A 81 5.62 -7.79 16.34
N LEU A 82 5.80 -6.89 17.27
CA LEU A 82 4.81 -6.44 18.22
C LEU A 82 4.47 -4.98 17.93
N THR A 83 3.20 -4.67 17.76
CA THR A 83 2.74 -3.29 17.57
C THR A 83 1.44 -3.02 18.28
N ASN A 84 1.30 -1.76 18.73
CA ASN A 84 0.07 -1.22 19.32
C ASN A 84 -0.57 -0.18 18.41
N GLU A 85 0.09 0.15 17.30
CA GLU A 85 -0.38 1.11 16.31
C GLU A 85 -0.99 0.37 15.10
N ASP A 86 -1.22 1.12 14.03
CA ASP A 86 -1.87 0.62 12.81
C ASP A 86 -1.16 -0.61 12.21
N PRO A 87 -1.79 -1.78 12.21
CA PRO A 87 -1.19 -3.00 11.67
C PRO A 87 -0.87 -2.89 10.17
N SER A 88 -1.61 -2.05 9.43
CA SER A 88 -1.41 -1.83 8.01
C SER A 88 -0.06 -1.18 7.71
N GLN A 89 0.36 -0.18 8.52
CA GLN A 89 1.64 0.51 8.33
C GLN A 89 2.82 -0.42 8.59
N VAL A 90 2.73 -1.21 9.66
CA VAL A 90 3.78 -2.18 10.02
C VAL A 90 3.92 -3.26 8.98
N THR A 91 2.79 -3.81 8.54
CA THR A 91 2.75 -4.84 7.50
C THR A 91 3.31 -4.30 6.18
N LYS A 92 2.94 -3.08 5.80
CA LYS A 92 3.48 -2.41 4.61
C LYS A 92 5.00 -2.22 4.71
N THR A 93 5.49 -1.69 5.84
CA THR A 93 6.93 -1.49 6.06
C THR A 93 7.70 -2.81 5.97
N LEU A 94 7.12 -3.90 6.48
CA LEU A 94 7.69 -5.25 6.38
C LEU A 94 7.79 -5.73 4.94
N PHE A 95 6.70 -5.66 4.18
CA PHE A 95 6.69 -6.10 2.78
C PHE A 95 7.60 -5.23 1.92
N ASP A 96 7.55 -3.90 2.05
CA ASP A 96 8.42 -2.97 1.33
C ASP A 96 9.91 -3.24 1.63
N TYR A 97 10.22 -3.61 2.89
CA TYR A 97 11.58 -3.93 3.29
C TYR A 97 12.05 -5.27 2.71
N THR A 98 11.18 -6.27 2.70
CA THR A 98 11.44 -7.61 2.16
C THR A 98 11.66 -7.54 0.64
N GLU A 99 10.82 -6.79 -0.07
CA GLU A 99 10.95 -6.62 -1.54
C GLU A 99 12.21 -5.85 -1.92
N LYS A 100 12.57 -4.80 -1.17
CA LYS A 100 13.73 -3.95 -1.51
C LYS A 100 15.08 -4.63 -1.30
N ASN A 101 15.16 -5.56 -0.36
CA ASN A 101 16.42 -6.17 0.03
C ASN A 101 16.57 -7.63 -0.40
N ASP A 102 15.59 -8.18 -1.15
CA ASP A 102 15.55 -9.60 -1.56
C ASP A 102 15.81 -10.57 -0.38
N ILE A 103 15.24 -10.26 0.79
CA ILE A 103 15.47 -11.03 1.99
C ILE A 103 14.44 -12.17 2.05
N GLU A 104 14.89 -13.38 2.31
CA GLU A 104 14.03 -14.56 2.56
C GLU A 104 13.34 -14.45 3.94
N PHE A 105 12.58 -13.39 4.14
CA PHE A 105 11.81 -13.18 5.36
C PHE A 105 10.35 -13.58 5.11
N VAL A 106 9.99 -14.77 5.59
CA VAL A 106 8.65 -15.32 5.34
C VAL A 106 7.75 -14.99 6.52
N ILE A 107 6.70 -14.24 6.25
CA ILE A 107 5.65 -13.96 7.22
C ILE A 107 4.72 -15.17 7.24
N LYS A 108 4.65 -15.89 8.37
CA LYS A 108 3.82 -17.10 8.47
C LYS A 108 2.39 -16.76 8.84
N LYS A 109 2.21 -16.09 9.95
CA LYS A 109 0.88 -15.77 10.50
C LYS A 109 0.95 -14.50 11.33
N GLY A 110 -0.20 -13.88 11.54
CA GLY A 110 -0.36 -12.78 12.47
C GLY A 110 -1.50 -13.04 13.44
N LEU A 111 -1.44 -12.43 14.60
CA LEU A 111 -2.54 -12.29 15.53
C LEU A 111 -2.98 -10.83 15.50
N LEU A 112 -4.23 -10.59 15.18
CA LEU A 112 -4.83 -9.27 15.11
C LEU A 112 -6.08 -9.29 15.99
N ASP A 113 -6.14 -8.46 17.01
CA ASP A 113 -7.28 -8.42 17.95
C ASP A 113 -7.73 -9.80 18.45
N ASN A 114 -6.76 -10.70 18.76
CA ASN A 114 -6.97 -12.08 19.16
C ASN A 114 -7.49 -13.04 18.07
N GLU A 115 -7.56 -12.61 16.83
CA GLU A 115 -7.88 -13.47 15.69
C GLU A 115 -6.60 -13.86 14.93
N LEU A 116 -6.54 -15.12 14.51
CA LEU A 116 -5.43 -15.64 13.72
C LEU A 116 -5.62 -15.24 12.26
N VAL A 117 -4.62 -14.56 11.72
CA VAL A 117 -4.63 -14.05 10.36
C VAL A 117 -3.53 -14.74 9.55
N ASP A 118 -3.91 -15.30 8.40
CA ASP A 118 -2.97 -15.93 7.48
C ASP A 118 -2.22 -14.90 6.63
N GLU A 119 -1.12 -15.32 6.02
CA GLU A 119 -0.28 -14.50 5.14
C GLU A 119 -1.08 -13.77 4.05
N SER A 120 -2.07 -14.42 3.45
CA SER A 120 -2.91 -13.85 2.39
C SER A 120 -3.68 -12.59 2.85
N ILE A 121 -4.09 -12.54 4.12
CA ILE A 121 -4.78 -11.39 4.71
C ILE A 121 -3.77 -10.30 5.07
N LEU A 122 -2.58 -10.67 5.55
CA LEU A 122 -1.49 -9.72 5.82
C LEU A 122 -1.03 -9.01 4.55
N ILE A 123 -0.98 -9.71 3.42
CA ILE A 123 -0.72 -9.10 2.10
C ILE A 123 -1.83 -8.11 1.71
N LYS A 124 -3.09 -8.42 2.00
CA LYS A 124 -4.19 -7.46 1.77
C LYS A 124 -4.06 -6.24 2.68
N LEU A 125 -3.71 -6.45 3.95
CA LEU A 125 -3.47 -5.37 4.91
C LEU A 125 -2.33 -4.43 4.48
N SER A 126 -1.25 -4.95 3.90
CA SER A 126 -0.14 -4.12 3.42
C SER A 126 -0.55 -3.16 2.29
N LYS A 127 -1.58 -3.51 1.52
CA LYS A 127 -2.12 -2.67 0.44
C LYS A 127 -3.09 -1.61 0.93
N LEU A 128 -3.55 -1.70 2.18
CA LEU A 128 -4.46 -0.73 2.76
C LEU A 128 -3.69 0.53 3.19
N PRO A 129 -4.26 1.71 2.98
CA PRO A 129 -3.72 2.95 3.54
C PRO A 129 -3.93 3.00 5.06
N SER A 130 -3.34 3.99 5.71
CA SER A 130 -3.47 4.20 7.15
C SER A 130 -4.94 4.41 7.57
N LYS A 131 -5.25 4.16 8.84
CA LYS A 131 -6.58 4.32 9.42
C LYS A 131 -7.19 5.69 9.14
N ASP A 132 -6.39 6.75 9.24
CA ASP A 132 -6.86 8.13 8.99
C ASP A 132 -7.28 8.34 7.54
N ILE A 133 -6.55 7.75 6.59
CA ILE A 133 -6.90 7.81 5.17
C ILE A 133 -8.17 7.00 4.89
N LEU A 134 -8.33 5.83 5.52
CA LEU A 134 -9.56 5.03 5.40
C LEU A 134 -10.77 5.77 5.95
N LEU A 135 -10.64 6.44 7.10
CA LEU A 135 -11.70 7.28 7.66
C LEU A 135 -12.04 8.46 6.74
N SER A 136 -11.03 9.11 6.17
CA SER A 136 -11.26 10.21 5.22
C SER A 136 -11.96 9.73 3.94
N GLN A 137 -11.61 8.56 3.42
CA GLN A 137 -12.28 7.93 2.28
C GLN A 137 -13.74 7.58 2.59
N LEU A 138 -14.00 7.07 3.80
CA LEU A 138 -15.36 6.79 4.24
C LEU A 138 -16.19 8.06 4.30
N MET A 139 -15.67 9.14 4.87
CA MET A 139 -16.34 10.44 4.91
C MET A 139 -16.56 11.02 3.51
N ALA A 140 -15.57 10.89 2.62
CA ALA A 140 -15.70 11.30 1.22
C ALA A 140 -16.79 10.49 0.49
N GLY A 141 -16.85 9.17 0.75
CA GLY A 141 -17.88 8.29 0.21
C GLY A 141 -19.30 8.68 0.66
N MET A 142 -19.46 9.06 1.93
CA MET A 142 -20.75 9.55 2.45
C MET A 142 -21.19 10.89 1.82
N ASN A 143 -20.24 11.76 1.49
CA ASN A 143 -20.50 13.04 0.82
C ASN A 143 -20.62 12.92 -0.71
N SER A 144 -20.18 11.80 -1.29
CA SER A 144 -20.18 11.57 -2.74
C SER A 144 -21.56 11.77 -3.40
N PRO A 145 -22.70 11.31 -2.84
CA PRO A 145 -24.01 11.57 -3.45
C PRO A 145 -24.34 13.05 -3.60
N LEU A 146 -23.98 13.86 -2.59
CA LEU A 146 -24.22 15.32 -2.63
C LEU A 146 -23.30 15.99 -3.66
N THR A 147 -22.05 15.59 -3.70
CA THR A 147 -21.06 16.10 -4.66
C THR A 147 -21.46 15.75 -6.09
N ASN A 148 -21.93 14.52 -6.33
CA ASN A 148 -22.41 14.08 -7.64
C ASN A 148 -23.64 14.87 -8.10
N LEU A 149 -24.58 15.16 -7.19
CA LEU A 149 -25.74 16.00 -7.50
C LEU A 149 -25.31 17.41 -7.95
N LEU A 150 -24.39 18.04 -7.21
CA LEU A 150 -23.82 19.33 -7.57
C LEU A 150 -23.10 19.29 -8.92
N PHE A 151 -22.38 18.20 -9.19
CA PHE A 151 -21.68 18.01 -10.46
C PHE A 151 -22.64 17.91 -11.64
N VAL A 152 -23.74 17.18 -11.48
CA VAL A 152 -24.80 17.08 -12.50
C VAL A 152 -25.49 18.45 -12.74
N MET A 153 -25.78 19.19 -11.68
CA MET A 153 -26.39 20.53 -11.81
C MET A 153 -25.45 21.53 -12.50
N ASN A 154 -24.15 21.51 -12.16
CA ASN A 154 -23.17 22.37 -12.79
C ASN A 154 -22.78 21.91 -14.20
N GLY A 155 -22.85 20.60 -14.48
CA GLY A 155 -22.48 20.00 -15.75
C GLY A 155 -23.29 20.55 -16.94
N THR A 156 -24.55 20.82 -16.75
CA THR A 156 -25.44 21.43 -17.79
C THR A 156 -24.98 22.83 -18.17
N VAL A 157 -24.58 23.64 -17.21
CA VAL A 157 -24.06 24.99 -17.42
C VAL A 157 -22.68 24.97 -18.09
N GLN A 158 -21.80 24.06 -17.63
CA GLN A 158 -20.50 23.88 -18.22
C GLN A 158 -20.55 23.34 -19.65
N ALA A 159 -21.47 22.42 -19.96
CA ALA A 159 -21.68 21.92 -21.30
C ALA A 159 -22.09 23.04 -22.27
N LEU A 160 -23.00 23.94 -21.83
CA LEU A 160 -23.37 25.10 -22.63
C LEU A 160 -22.19 26.04 -22.86
N ALA A 161 -21.41 26.35 -21.83
CA ALA A 161 -20.21 27.19 -21.93
C ALA A 161 -19.16 26.59 -22.89
N THR A 162 -18.96 25.29 -22.84
CA THR A 162 -18.04 24.58 -23.73
C THR A 162 -18.49 24.62 -25.19
N VAL A 163 -19.81 24.52 -25.45
CA VAL A 163 -20.34 24.63 -26.82
C VAL A 163 -20.14 26.04 -27.35
N ILE A 164 -20.36 27.06 -26.54
CA ILE A 164 -20.12 28.46 -26.93
C ILE A 164 -18.64 28.70 -27.20
N GLN A 165 -17.73 28.22 -26.34
CA GLN A 165 -16.29 28.34 -26.55
C GLN A 165 -15.84 27.68 -27.86
N ARG A 166 -16.28 26.46 -28.14
CA ARG A 166 -16.00 25.78 -29.40
C ARG A 166 -16.57 26.49 -30.63
N HIS A 167 -17.69 27.17 -30.48
CA HIS A 167 -18.25 27.98 -31.57
C HIS A 167 -17.43 29.24 -31.83
N VAL A 168 -16.90 29.87 -30.75
CA VAL A 168 -16.01 31.03 -30.88
C VAL A 168 -14.69 30.64 -31.49
N GLU A 169 -14.09 29.57 -31.03
CA GLU A 169 -12.82 29.01 -31.59
C GLU A 169 -12.98 28.68 -33.08
N LYS A 170 -14.09 28.04 -33.47
CA LYS A 170 -14.40 27.74 -34.88
C LYS A 170 -14.64 28.96 -35.73
N SER A 171 -15.21 30.04 -35.13
CA SER A 171 -15.43 31.30 -35.81
C SER A 171 -14.15 32.13 -35.97
N GLU A 172 -13.18 31.95 -35.10
CA GLU A 172 -11.87 32.58 -35.20
C GLU A 172 -10.93 31.82 -36.17
N GLU A 173 -11.08 30.49 -36.33
CA GLU A 173 -10.35 29.72 -37.34
C GLU A 173 -10.90 29.85 -38.77
N ALA A 174 -12.19 30.20 -38.94
CA ALA A 174 -12.81 30.33 -40.22
C ALA A 174 -12.32 31.51 -41.14
N PRO A 175 -11.77 32.64 -40.60
CA PRO A 175 -11.23 33.69 -41.44
C PRO A 175 -9.83 33.42 -42.01
N ALA A 176 -9.13 32.37 -41.55
CA ALA A 176 -7.74 32.08 -41.97
C ALA A 176 -7.65 31.12 -43.18
N GLU A 177 -8.71 30.39 -43.53
CA GLU A 177 -8.71 29.47 -44.65
C GLU A 177 -9.31 30.07 -45.94
N GLU A 178 -10.12 31.15 -45.86
CA GLU A 178 -10.68 31.80 -47.10
C GLU A 178 -9.73 32.77 -47.77
N VAL A 179 -8.56 33.08 -47.24
CA VAL A 179 -7.58 34.00 -47.85
C VAL A 179 -6.50 33.29 -48.61
N LYS A 180 -6.52 31.96 -48.68
CA LYS A 180 -5.47 31.16 -49.39
C LYS A 180 -5.92 30.45 -50.66
N SER A 181 -7.18 30.69 -51.13
CA SER A 181 -7.67 30.02 -52.34
C SER A 181 -7.97 30.95 -53.52
N GLU A 182 -7.50 32.24 -53.48
CA GLU A 182 -7.71 33.15 -54.60
C GLU A 182 -6.40 33.83 -55.01
N GLU A 183 -5.42 33.02 -55.48
CA GLU A 183 -4.36 33.53 -56.37
C GLU A 183 -3.67 32.35 -57.09
N ALA A 184 -4.26 31.99 -58.20
CA ALA A 184 -3.53 31.50 -59.38
C ALA A 184 -4.39 31.58 -60.62
N PRO A 185 -4.03 32.40 -61.59
CA PRO A 185 -4.41 32.09 -62.94
C PRO A 185 -3.21 31.67 -63.79
N ALA A 186 -3.49 30.65 -64.53
CA ALA A 186 -3.16 30.46 -65.96
C ALA A 186 -1.73 30.55 -66.47
N GLU A 187 -1.57 29.66 -67.47
CA GLU A 187 -0.62 29.61 -68.54
C GLU A 187 0.59 28.68 -68.32
N GLU A 188 0.97 27.78 -69.17
CA GLU A 188 0.71 27.44 -70.57
C GLU A 188 1.25 26.04 -70.86
N VAL A 189 0.50 25.22 -71.52
CA VAL A 189 0.66 24.50 -72.74
C VAL A 189 2.09 24.16 -73.26
N LYS A 190 2.16 22.91 -73.65
CA LYS A 190 3.01 22.25 -74.73
C LYS A 190 4.09 21.33 -74.15
N SER A 191 3.90 20.16 -74.48
CA SER A 191 4.18 19.31 -75.62
C SER A 191 5.31 18.34 -75.29
N GLU A 192 4.92 17.14 -75.46
CA GLU A 192 5.46 16.21 -76.48
C GLU A 192 6.59 15.28 -76.01
N GLU A 193 6.26 14.09 -76.19
CA GLU A 193 6.93 12.94 -76.84
C GLU A 193 7.46 11.85 -75.87
N ALA A 194 6.81 10.72 -75.98
CA ALA A 194 7.37 9.39 -75.83
C ALA A 194 8.42 9.10 -76.93
N PRO A 195 9.14 7.98 -76.94
CA PRO A 195 8.94 6.69 -76.37
C PRO A 195 10.22 5.92 -75.94
N ALA A 196 9.97 4.70 -75.46
CA ALA A 196 10.77 3.46 -75.57
C ALA A 196 12.18 3.38 -74.94
N GLU A 197 12.37 2.49 -74.04
CA GLU A 197 12.74 1.05 -74.17
C GLU A 197 12.57 0.35 -72.79
#